data_78262f06514d0632fc2148c0cd29efd6
#
_entry.id   78262f06514d0632fc2148c0cd29efd6
#
_cell.length_a   1.000
_cell.length_b   1.000
_cell.length_c   1.000
_cell.angle_alpha   90.00
_cell.angle_beta   90.00
_cell.angle_gamma   90.00
#
_symmetry.space_group_name_H-M   'P 1'
#
loop_
_entity.id
_entity.type
_entity.pdbx_description
1 polymer ?
#
loop_
_entity_poly.entity_id
_entity_poly.type
_entity_poly.pdbx_seq_one_letter_code
_entity_poly.pdbx_strand_id
1 'polypeptide(L)'
;NDLTDLQEKLFDIKKLAEKKWTDQAALGTIIHNFIESYLRGDMAETGYHKGHTEQDNQIRLMQYPIYEYLNKSIRKVHAVEYLVYDNSVLPYAGKFDCWIDHAQYGECLVDWKTVTKKSSGKLWSIQLCGYMYALCNELGREPFNRLIVAIDKETKEIKEYLYDVDSYVKDLQIWKNYLQIYSFLNEKKK
;
A
#
# COMPACT_ATOMS: atom_id res chain seq x y z
N ASN A 1 8.46 29.16 35.96
CA ASN A 1 7.16 28.49 35.91
C ASN A 1 6.63 28.33 34.45
N ASP A 2 6.81 29.32 33.56
CA ASP A 2 6.28 29.25 32.19
C ASP A 2 7.03 28.24 31.30
N LEU A 3 8.33 28.08 31.45
CA LEU A 3 9.14 27.20 30.60
C LEU A 3 8.88 25.70 30.87
N THR A 4 8.66 25.35 32.15
CA THR A 4 8.37 23.97 32.55
C THR A 4 6.98 23.54 32.07
N ASP A 5 5.99 24.41 32.21
CA ASP A 5 4.62 24.18 31.69
C ASP A 5 4.60 24.04 30.16
N LEU A 6 5.42 24.82 29.44
CA LEU A 6 5.59 24.72 27.99
C LEU A 6 6.23 23.40 27.55
N GLN A 7 7.25 22.94 28.31
CA GLN A 7 7.92 21.67 28.06
C GLN A 7 7.00 20.47 28.31
N GLU A 8 6.19 20.49 29.38
CA GLU A 8 5.18 19.46 29.61
C GLU A 8 4.12 19.40 28.51
N LYS A 9 3.60 20.55 28.10
CA LYS A 9 2.65 20.62 26.97
C LYS A 9 3.23 20.11 25.66
N LEU A 10 4.49 20.43 25.35
CA LEU A 10 5.18 19.90 24.17
C LEU A 10 5.40 18.39 24.25
N PHE A 11 5.70 17.86 25.44
CA PHE A 11 5.84 16.41 25.65
C PHE A 11 4.50 15.69 25.43
N ASP A 12 3.40 16.21 25.98
CA ASP A 12 2.06 15.65 25.81
C ASP A 12 1.61 15.68 24.36
N ILE A 13 1.88 16.78 23.63
CA ILE A 13 1.59 16.89 22.19
C ILE A 13 2.37 15.83 21.40
N LYS A 14 3.65 15.63 21.70
CA LYS A 14 4.46 14.59 21.04
C LYS A 14 3.90 13.20 21.31
N LYS A 15 3.60 12.88 22.55
CA LYS A 15 3.03 11.59 22.97
C LYS A 15 1.68 11.30 22.30
N LEU A 16 0.82 12.31 22.20
CA LEU A 16 -0.47 12.22 21.48
C LEU A 16 -0.26 12.01 19.97
N ALA A 17 0.72 12.69 19.38
CA ALA A 17 1.07 12.52 17.97
C ALA A 17 1.60 11.11 17.68
N GLU A 18 2.52 10.60 18.52
CA GLU A 18 3.08 9.26 18.41
C GLU A 18 1.99 8.19 18.56
N LYS A 19 1.10 8.31 19.54
CA LYS A 19 -0.05 7.41 19.70
C LYS A 19 -0.95 7.42 18.47
N LYS A 20 -1.29 8.60 17.95
CA LYS A 20 -2.13 8.72 16.74
C LYS A 20 -1.46 8.07 15.53
N TRP A 21 -0.14 8.18 15.39
CA TRP A 21 0.63 7.53 14.32
C TRP A 21 0.59 6.01 14.44
N THR A 22 0.80 5.47 15.64
CA THR A 22 0.76 4.03 15.92
C THR A 22 -0.63 3.45 15.64
N ASP A 23 -1.69 4.12 16.10
CA ASP A 23 -3.08 3.70 15.88
C ASP A 23 -3.44 3.72 14.38
N GLN A 24 -2.95 4.71 13.63
CA GLN A 24 -3.18 4.80 12.18
C GLN A 24 -2.41 3.73 11.39
N ALA A 25 -1.20 3.39 11.79
CA ALA A 25 -0.43 2.30 11.20
C ALA A 25 -1.10 0.94 11.47
N ALA A 26 -1.57 0.73 12.70
CA ALA A 26 -2.30 -0.47 13.08
C ALA A 26 -3.58 -0.67 12.25
N LEU A 27 -4.35 0.41 12.05
CA LEU A 27 -5.55 0.34 11.18
C LEU A 27 -5.19 -0.02 9.74
N GLY A 28 -4.11 0.54 9.19
CA GLY A 28 -3.59 0.19 7.87
C GLY A 28 -3.31 -1.31 7.76
N THR A 29 -2.58 -1.87 8.71
CA THR A 29 -2.25 -3.29 8.75
C THR A 29 -3.51 -4.18 8.81
N ILE A 30 -4.49 -3.83 9.65
CA ILE A 30 -5.75 -4.57 9.77
C ILE A 30 -6.51 -4.59 8.43
N ILE A 31 -6.54 -3.46 7.73
CA ILE A 31 -7.22 -3.38 6.42
C ILE A 31 -6.48 -4.20 5.37
N HIS A 32 -5.14 -4.15 5.32
CA HIS A 32 -4.35 -4.99 4.41
C HIS A 32 -4.58 -6.48 4.70
N ASN A 33 -4.54 -6.91 5.96
CA ASN A 33 -4.81 -8.30 6.35
C ASN A 33 -6.23 -8.75 5.95
N PHE A 34 -7.23 -7.88 6.09
CA PHE A 34 -8.60 -8.17 5.65
C PHE A 34 -8.67 -8.40 4.14
N ILE A 35 -8.04 -7.52 3.35
CA ILE A 35 -8.00 -7.64 1.89
C ILE A 35 -7.24 -8.92 1.47
N GLU A 36 -6.08 -9.17 2.08
CA GLU A 36 -5.29 -10.37 1.83
C GLU A 36 -6.10 -11.64 2.05
N SER A 37 -6.75 -11.75 3.22
CA SER A 37 -7.56 -12.93 3.55
C SER A 37 -8.74 -13.11 2.60
N TYR A 38 -9.39 -12.01 2.20
CA TYR A 38 -10.43 -12.07 1.18
C TYR A 38 -9.89 -12.62 -0.14
N LEU A 39 -8.76 -12.09 -0.63
CA LEU A 39 -8.17 -12.48 -1.90
C LEU A 39 -7.64 -13.92 -1.91
N ARG A 40 -7.24 -14.46 -0.75
CA ARG A 40 -6.84 -15.86 -0.57
C ARG A 40 -8.03 -16.82 -0.45
N GLY A 41 -9.23 -16.31 -0.23
CA GLY A 41 -10.42 -17.12 0.02
C GLY A 41 -10.58 -17.55 1.49
N ASP A 42 -9.81 -17.02 2.42
CA ASP A 42 -9.76 -17.40 3.85
C ASP A 42 -10.74 -16.58 4.70
N MET A 43 -11.82 -16.09 4.10
CA MET A 43 -12.79 -15.19 4.76
C MET A 43 -13.45 -15.76 6.02
N ALA A 44 -13.43 -17.07 6.22
CA ALA A 44 -13.96 -17.70 7.42
C ALA A 44 -13.16 -17.33 8.69
N GLU A 45 -11.87 -17.02 8.55
CA GLU A 45 -10.98 -16.66 9.68
C GLU A 45 -10.97 -15.14 9.98
N THR A 46 -11.26 -14.33 8.98
CA THR A 46 -11.27 -12.86 9.11
C THR A 46 -12.58 -12.30 9.63
N GLY A 47 -13.46 -13.13 10.16
CA GLY A 47 -14.81 -12.77 10.60
C GLY A 47 -14.89 -11.28 10.97
N TYR A 48 -15.92 -10.58 10.52
CA TYR A 48 -16.19 -9.19 10.92
C TYR A 48 -15.77 -9.01 12.38
N HIS A 49 -14.85 -8.08 12.64
CA HIS A 49 -14.34 -7.85 13.98
C HIS A 49 -15.52 -7.76 14.96
N LYS A 50 -15.66 -8.79 15.80
CA LYS A 50 -16.78 -8.90 16.77
C LYS A 50 -16.53 -8.04 18.02
N GLY A 51 -15.55 -7.17 17.99
CA GLY A 51 -15.23 -6.29 19.10
C GLY A 51 -16.33 -5.27 19.37
N HIS A 52 -16.38 -4.78 20.60
CA HIS A 52 -17.37 -3.80 21.08
C HIS A 52 -16.76 -2.43 21.34
N THR A 53 -15.50 -2.21 20.91
CA THR A 53 -14.81 -0.92 21.08
C THR A 53 -15.12 0.02 19.94
N GLU A 54 -14.87 1.33 20.14
CA GLU A 54 -14.97 2.35 19.09
C GLU A 54 -14.02 2.02 17.92
N GLN A 55 -12.84 1.47 18.22
CA GLN A 55 -11.87 1.06 17.21
C GLN A 55 -12.40 -0.09 16.34
N ASP A 56 -13.08 -1.07 16.93
CA ASP A 56 -13.71 -2.17 16.20
C ASP A 56 -14.83 -1.67 15.29
N ASN A 57 -15.58 -0.66 15.73
CA ASN A 57 -16.60 -0.02 14.90
C ASN A 57 -15.99 0.68 13.69
N GLN A 58 -14.88 1.41 13.87
CA GLN A 58 -14.14 2.05 12.78
C GLN A 58 -13.64 1.03 11.75
N ILE A 59 -13.11 -0.10 12.19
CA ILE A 59 -12.66 -1.20 11.32
C ILE A 59 -13.84 -1.74 10.51
N ARG A 60 -14.97 -2.06 11.15
CA ARG A 60 -16.18 -2.57 10.46
C ARG A 60 -16.72 -1.60 9.41
N LEU A 61 -16.74 -0.31 9.72
CA LEU A 61 -17.17 0.73 8.78
C LEU A 61 -16.28 0.82 7.55
N MET A 62 -15.01 0.41 7.63
CA MET A 62 -14.10 0.33 6.50
C MET A 62 -14.22 -1.00 5.73
N GLN A 63 -14.47 -2.10 6.41
CA GLN A 63 -14.52 -3.43 5.81
C GLN A 63 -15.66 -3.56 4.79
N TYR A 64 -16.84 -3.00 5.07
CA TYR A 64 -17.99 -3.13 4.18
C TYR A 64 -17.75 -2.51 2.79
N PRO A 65 -17.39 -1.23 2.64
CA PRO A 65 -17.11 -0.67 1.31
C PRO A 65 -15.94 -1.35 0.59
N ILE A 66 -14.95 -1.87 1.34
CA ILE A 66 -13.86 -2.63 0.76
C ILE A 66 -14.38 -3.97 0.21
N TYR A 67 -15.19 -4.68 0.96
CA TYR A 67 -15.81 -5.93 0.51
C TYR A 67 -16.64 -5.74 -0.77
N GLU A 68 -17.49 -4.72 -0.80
CA GLU A 68 -18.28 -4.36 -1.99
C GLU A 68 -17.38 -4.06 -3.20
N TYR A 69 -16.30 -3.29 -2.97
CA TYR A 69 -15.32 -2.99 -4.00
C TYR A 69 -14.65 -4.25 -4.54
N LEU A 70 -14.15 -5.13 -3.67
CA LEU A 70 -13.46 -6.36 -4.06
C LEU A 70 -14.37 -7.26 -4.90
N ASN A 71 -15.62 -7.47 -4.46
CA ASN A 71 -16.60 -8.28 -5.21
C ASN A 71 -16.91 -7.72 -6.59
N LYS A 72 -16.99 -6.40 -6.72
CA LYS A 72 -17.35 -5.73 -7.97
C LYS A 72 -16.17 -5.66 -8.93
N SER A 73 -14.97 -5.41 -8.41
CA SER A 73 -13.82 -4.99 -9.21
C SER A 73 -12.87 -6.14 -9.56
N ILE A 74 -12.83 -7.22 -8.80
CA ILE A 74 -11.88 -8.31 -9.01
C ILE A 74 -12.55 -9.49 -9.72
N ARG A 75 -12.00 -9.89 -10.87
CA ARG A 75 -12.45 -11.04 -11.68
C ARG A 75 -11.64 -12.30 -11.41
N LYS A 76 -10.33 -12.12 -11.21
CA LYS A 76 -9.39 -13.21 -10.97
C LYS A 76 -8.23 -12.70 -10.12
N VAL A 77 -7.74 -13.56 -9.26
CA VAL A 77 -6.52 -13.32 -8.47
C VAL A 77 -5.41 -14.22 -9.02
N HIS A 78 -4.27 -13.64 -9.38
CA HIS A 78 -3.08 -14.37 -9.86
C HIS A 78 -2.07 -14.58 -8.74
N ALA A 79 -1.84 -13.54 -7.90
CA ALA A 79 -0.96 -13.61 -6.74
C ALA A 79 -1.39 -12.64 -5.65
N VAL A 80 -1.08 -12.96 -4.39
CA VAL A 80 -1.33 -12.12 -3.21
C VAL A 80 -0.08 -12.11 -2.34
N GLU A 81 0.36 -10.93 -1.90
CA GLU A 81 1.53 -10.75 -1.03
C GLU A 81 2.79 -11.44 -1.62
N TYR A 82 3.03 -11.18 -2.91
CA TYR A 82 4.08 -11.88 -3.65
C TYR A 82 5.41 -11.13 -3.56
N LEU A 83 6.46 -11.88 -3.20
CA LEU A 83 7.82 -11.37 -3.12
C LEU A 83 8.45 -11.34 -4.53
N VAL A 84 8.95 -10.19 -4.91
CA VAL A 84 9.72 -10.00 -6.14
C VAL A 84 11.13 -9.49 -5.82
N TYR A 85 12.09 -9.82 -6.66
CA TYR A 85 13.45 -9.32 -6.53
C TYR A 85 14.10 -9.10 -7.90
N ASP A 86 15.04 -8.18 -7.95
CA ASP A 86 15.90 -7.96 -9.10
C ASP A 86 17.36 -8.01 -8.65
N ASN A 87 18.16 -8.89 -9.28
CA ASN A 87 19.57 -9.11 -8.99
C ASN A 87 20.50 -8.42 -10.02
N SER A 88 19.98 -7.47 -10.77
CA SER A 88 20.76 -6.70 -11.75
C SER A 88 21.78 -5.79 -11.09
N VAL A 89 22.24 -4.75 -11.79
CA VAL A 89 23.29 -3.83 -11.34
C VAL A 89 23.00 -3.16 -9.99
N LEU A 90 21.71 -2.92 -9.67
CA LEU A 90 21.25 -2.32 -8.42
C LEU A 90 20.20 -3.24 -7.78
N PRO A 91 20.64 -4.25 -7.02
CA PRO A 91 19.74 -5.27 -6.50
C PRO A 91 18.74 -4.70 -5.48
N TYR A 92 17.50 -5.16 -5.56
CA TYR A 92 16.45 -4.86 -4.61
C TYR A 92 15.46 -6.02 -4.51
N ALA A 93 14.71 -6.03 -3.42
CA ALA A 93 13.58 -6.91 -3.22
C ALA A 93 12.39 -6.11 -2.70
N GLY A 94 11.20 -6.61 -2.95
CA GLY A 94 9.98 -6.03 -2.44
C GLY A 94 8.83 -7.01 -2.51
N LYS A 95 7.71 -6.62 -1.91
CA LYS A 95 6.49 -7.41 -1.89
C LYS A 95 5.33 -6.52 -2.31
N PHE A 96 4.60 -6.94 -3.33
CA PHE A 96 3.40 -6.25 -3.75
C PHE A 96 2.16 -6.92 -3.17
N ASP A 97 1.09 -6.15 -3.00
CA ASP A 97 -0.11 -6.64 -2.33
C ASP A 97 -0.86 -7.67 -3.16
N CYS A 98 -1.16 -7.39 -4.43
CA CYS A 98 -1.75 -8.39 -5.30
C CYS A 98 -1.56 -8.14 -6.81
N TRP A 99 -1.75 -9.21 -7.57
CA TRP A 99 -1.84 -9.23 -9.02
C TRP A 99 -3.18 -9.86 -9.42
N ILE A 100 -4.00 -9.10 -10.15
CA ILE A 100 -5.40 -9.44 -10.43
C ILE A 100 -5.81 -9.14 -11.89
N ASP A 101 -6.93 -9.72 -12.31
CA ASP A 101 -7.72 -9.20 -13.42
C ASP A 101 -8.81 -8.28 -12.85
N HIS A 102 -8.67 -6.98 -13.08
CA HIS A 102 -9.63 -5.97 -12.67
C HIS A 102 -10.77 -5.86 -13.71
N ALA A 103 -12.00 -5.71 -13.24
CA ALA A 103 -13.19 -5.71 -14.08
C ALA A 103 -13.19 -4.64 -15.19
N GLN A 104 -12.60 -3.48 -14.90
CA GLN A 104 -12.56 -2.33 -15.80
C GLN A 104 -11.22 -2.20 -16.54
N TYR A 105 -10.11 -2.52 -15.87
CA TYR A 105 -8.76 -2.20 -16.35
C TYR A 105 -7.99 -3.43 -16.86
N GLY A 106 -8.60 -4.62 -16.79
CA GLY A 106 -7.93 -5.87 -17.14
C GLY A 106 -6.84 -6.24 -16.13
N GLU A 107 -5.75 -6.77 -16.60
CA GLU A 107 -4.65 -7.23 -15.76
C GLU A 107 -3.94 -6.08 -15.07
N CYS A 108 -3.85 -6.12 -13.72
CA CYS A 108 -3.28 -5.06 -12.90
C CYS A 108 -2.38 -5.61 -11.79
N LEU A 109 -1.23 -4.98 -11.60
CA LEU A 109 -0.47 -5.06 -10.36
C LEU A 109 -1.02 -4.01 -9.39
N VAL A 110 -1.46 -4.43 -8.22
CA VAL A 110 -2.19 -3.56 -7.28
C VAL A 110 -1.44 -3.40 -5.97
N ASP A 111 -1.51 -2.19 -5.42
CA ASP A 111 -1.05 -1.87 -4.08
C ASP A 111 -2.14 -1.05 -3.36
N TRP A 112 -2.50 -1.49 -2.17
CA TRP A 112 -3.53 -0.87 -1.35
C TRP A 112 -2.92 0.22 -0.48
N LYS A 113 -3.56 1.37 -0.41
CA LYS A 113 -3.11 2.48 0.46
C LYS A 113 -4.24 2.95 1.35
N THR A 114 -4.03 2.88 2.66
CA THR A 114 -4.91 3.57 3.60
C THR A 114 -4.41 5.00 3.77
N VAL A 115 -5.24 5.97 3.40
CA VAL A 115 -4.84 7.37 3.28
C VAL A 115 -5.66 8.29 4.18
N THR A 116 -5.18 9.51 4.36
CA THR A 116 -5.93 10.66 4.84
C THR A 116 -5.92 11.74 3.74
N LYS A 117 -6.79 12.73 3.79
CA LYS A 117 -6.88 13.83 2.79
C LYS A 117 -5.55 14.53 2.50
N LYS A 118 -4.56 14.42 3.40
CA LYS A 118 -3.23 15.06 3.27
C LYS A 118 -2.19 14.14 2.61
N SER A 119 -2.52 12.91 2.28
CA SER A 119 -1.57 11.98 1.68
C SER A 119 -1.26 12.37 0.23
N SER A 120 0.02 12.55 -0.10
CA SER A 120 0.45 12.80 -1.48
C SER A 120 0.90 11.47 -2.11
N GLY A 121 0.22 11.05 -3.18
CA GLY A 121 0.51 9.81 -3.89
C GLY A 121 1.67 9.86 -4.89
N LYS A 122 2.54 10.87 -4.83
CA LYS A 122 3.56 11.15 -5.87
C LYS A 122 4.54 10.01 -6.17
N LEU A 123 4.79 9.13 -5.19
CA LEU A 123 5.76 8.04 -5.34
C LEU A 123 5.13 6.65 -5.49
N TRP A 124 3.81 6.55 -5.45
CA TRP A 124 3.13 5.26 -5.50
C TRP A 124 3.35 4.53 -6.84
N SER A 125 3.25 5.27 -7.95
CA SER A 125 3.50 4.69 -9.28
C SER A 125 4.92 4.18 -9.44
N ILE A 126 5.88 4.88 -8.83
CA ILE A 126 7.30 4.54 -8.89
C ILE A 126 7.58 3.24 -8.12
N GLN A 127 7.00 3.08 -6.93
CA GLN A 127 7.10 1.86 -6.14
C GLN A 127 6.54 0.66 -6.91
N LEU A 128 5.31 0.78 -7.42
CA LEU A 128 4.69 -0.28 -8.24
C LEU A 128 5.48 -0.57 -9.53
N CYS A 129 6.12 0.45 -10.11
CA CYS A 129 6.97 0.26 -11.29
C CYS A 129 8.18 -0.62 -10.96
N GLY A 130 8.80 -0.43 -9.80
CA GLY A 130 9.88 -1.31 -9.33
C GLY A 130 9.42 -2.76 -9.19
N TYR A 131 8.27 -2.99 -8.56
CA TYR A 131 7.71 -4.35 -8.45
C TYR A 131 7.36 -4.97 -9.81
N MET A 132 6.74 -4.18 -10.70
CA MET A 132 6.43 -4.61 -12.07
C MET A 132 7.68 -5.01 -12.84
N TYR A 133 8.76 -4.22 -12.74
CA TYR A 133 10.02 -4.52 -13.41
C TYR A 133 10.60 -5.86 -12.96
N ALA A 134 10.66 -6.10 -11.64
CA ALA A 134 11.15 -7.36 -11.11
C ALA A 134 10.26 -8.56 -11.52
N LEU A 135 8.93 -8.41 -11.44
CA LEU A 135 7.96 -9.44 -11.83
C LEU A 135 8.06 -9.77 -13.33
N CYS A 136 8.15 -8.76 -14.19
CA CYS A 136 8.28 -8.97 -15.63
C CYS A 136 9.58 -9.65 -16.01
N ASN A 137 10.69 -9.32 -15.35
CA ASN A 137 11.97 -10.01 -15.55
C ASN A 137 11.88 -11.48 -15.11
N GLU A 138 11.24 -11.77 -13.98
CA GLU A 138 11.04 -13.14 -13.49
C GLU A 138 10.20 -13.98 -14.45
N LEU A 139 9.12 -13.39 -14.99
CA LEU A 139 8.16 -14.11 -15.84
C LEU A 139 8.50 -14.06 -17.34
N GLY A 140 9.50 -13.27 -17.75
CA GLY A 140 9.86 -13.10 -19.16
C GLY A 140 8.75 -12.46 -19.99
N ARG A 141 8.04 -11.46 -19.46
CA ARG A 141 6.88 -10.83 -20.10
C ARG A 141 6.93 -9.30 -20.10
N GLU A 142 6.10 -8.71 -20.92
CA GLU A 142 5.93 -7.26 -21.00
C GLU A 142 5.14 -6.71 -19.80
N PRO A 143 5.37 -5.43 -19.42
CA PRO A 143 4.63 -4.77 -18.36
C PRO A 143 3.14 -4.61 -18.71
N PHE A 144 2.31 -4.55 -17.68
CA PHE A 144 0.87 -4.36 -17.75
C PHE A 144 0.43 -3.24 -16.80
N ASN A 145 -0.88 -3.03 -16.63
CA ASN A 145 -1.39 -1.93 -15.82
C ASN A 145 -0.96 -2.04 -14.34
N ARG A 146 -0.77 -0.89 -13.72
CA ARG A 146 -0.49 -0.74 -12.30
C ARG A 146 -1.60 0.08 -11.67
N LEU A 147 -2.10 -0.34 -10.53
CA LEU A 147 -3.25 0.27 -9.90
C LEU A 147 -2.99 0.53 -8.42
N ILE A 148 -3.14 1.77 -7.98
CA ILE A 148 -3.24 2.08 -6.56
C ILE A 148 -4.71 2.20 -6.20
N VAL A 149 -5.12 1.47 -5.18
CA VAL A 149 -6.45 1.58 -4.59
C VAL A 149 -6.31 2.24 -3.22
N ALA A 150 -6.68 3.52 -3.16
CA ALA A 150 -6.56 4.33 -1.96
C ALA A 150 -7.88 4.34 -1.19
N ILE A 151 -7.83 3.98 0.09
CA ILE A 151 -8.96 3.91 1.01
C ILE A 151 -8.82 5.04 2.01
N ASP A 152 -9.73 6.01 1.97
CA ASP A 152 -9.71 7.13 2.90
C ASP A 152 -10.21 6.69 4.28
N LYS A 153 -9.37 6.88 5.31
CA LYS A 153 -9.68 6.47 6.68
C LYS A 153 -10.82 7.24 7.32
N GLU A 154 -11.05 8.48 6.87
CA GLU A 154 -12.08 9.37 7.42
C GLU A 154 -13.40 9.19 6.69
N THR A 155 -13.38 9.33 5.36
CA THR A 155 -14.60 9.29 4.53
C THR A 155 -15.02 7.88 4.14
N LYS A 156 -14.12 6.88 4.23
CA LYS A 156 -14.29 5.49 3.77
C LYS A 156 -14.42 5.37 2.24
N GLU A 157 -14.17 6.47 1.53
CA GLU A 157 -14.17 6.46 0.06
C GLU A 157 -12.99 5.66 -0.48
N ILE A 158 -13.23 4.94 -1.56
CA ILE A 158 -12.22 4.22 -2.32
C ILE A 158 -11.96 4.98 -3.61
N LYS A 159 -10.67 5.27 -3.88
CA LYS A 159 -10.22 5.94 -5.10
C LYS A 159 -9.18 5.11 -5.81
N GLU A 160 -9.34 5.00 -7.11
CA GLU A 160 -8.42 4.29 -8.00
C GLU A 160 -7.51 5.28 -8.72
N TYR A 161 -6.22 4.93 -8.78
CA TYR A 161 -5.22 5.64 -9.56
C TYR A 161 -4.56 4.63 -10.50
N LEU A 162 -5.04 4.65 -11.74
CA LEU A 162 -4.50 3.80 -12.81
C LEU A 162 -3.23 4.42 -13.38
N TYR A 163 -2.21 3.61 -13.49
CA TYR A 163 -0.96 3.91 -14.20
C TYR A 163 -0.82 2.87 -15.32
N ASP A 164 -1.12 3.32 -16.53
CA ASP A 164 -1.09 2.49 -17.72
C ASP A 164 0.33 2.11 -18.17
N VAL A 165 0.41 1.30 -19.20
CA VAL A 165 1.68 0.85 -19.78
C VAL A 165 2.48 2.02 -20.36
N ASP A 166 1.82 3.07 -20.88
CA ASP A 166 2.50 4.20 -21.48
C ASP A 166 3.32 5.02 -20.45
N SER A 167 2.84 5.05 -19.19
CA SER A 167 3.56 5.71 -18.08
C SER A 167 4.76 4.91 -17.56
N TYR A 168 4.87 3.62 -17.91
CA TYR A 168 5.84 2.70 -17.33
C TYR A 168 7.29 3.10 -17.57
N VAL A 169 7.67 3.46 -18.79
CA VAL A 169 9.07 3.79 -19.15
C VAL A 169 9.59 4.98 -18.35
N LYS A 170 8.75 6.00 -18.18
CA LYS A 170 9.09 7.19 -17.38
C LYS A 170 9.27 6.83 -15.91
N ASP A 171 8.32 6.08 -15.35
CA ASP A 171 8.36 5.68 -13.94
C ASP A 171 9.55 4.77 -13.66
N LEU A 172 9.89 3.85 -14.59
CA LEU A 172 11.06 2.99 -14.48
C LEU A 172 12.38 3.77 -14.46
N GLN A 173 12.49 4.82 -15.29
CA GLN A 173 13.68 5.68 -15.25
C GLN A 173 13.81 6.39 -13.90
N ILE A 174 12.71 6.86 -13.33
CA ILE A 174 12.71 7.50 -12.00
C ILE A 174 13.07 6.46 -10.93
N TRP A 175 12.52 5.25 -10.98
CA TRP A 175 12.86 4.15 -10.07
C TRP A 175 14.36 3.84 -10.09
N LYS A 176 14.96 3.67 -11.28
CA LYS A 176 16.40 3.43 -11.44
C LYS A 176 17.24 4.56 -10.86
N ASN A 177 16.85 5.82 -11.04
CA ASN A 177 17.53 6.96 -10.43
C ASN A 177 17.48 6.90 -8.89
N TYR A 178 16.33 6.52 -8.30
CA TYR A 178 16.22 6.33 -6.84
C TYR A 178 17.16 5.22 -6.34
N LEU A 179 17.24 4.10 -7.04
CA LEU A 179 18.16 3.02 -6.68
C LEU A 179 19.63 3.48 -6.72
N GLN A 180 20.03 4.28 -7.73
CA GLN A 180 21.38 4.84 -7.81
C GLN A 180 21.68 5.77 -6.64
N ILE A 181 20.77 6.69 -6.32
CA ILE A 181 20.90 7.59 -5.17
C ILE A 181 21.01 6.79 -3.87
N TYR A 182 20.14 5.80 -3.69
CA TYR A 182 20.15 4.94 -2.51
C TYR A 182 21.47 4.18 -2.37
N SER A 183 21.98 3.58 -3.45
CA SER A 183 23.26 2.89 -3.48
C SER A 183 24.40 3.83 -3.07
N PHE A 184 24.51 5.00 -3.71
CA PHE A 184 25.51 6.02 -3.40
C PHE A 184 25.50 6.43 -1.92
N LEU A 185 24.32 6.66 -1.34
CA LEU A 185 24.19 7.07 0.06
C LEU A 185 24.58 5.96 1.05
N ASN A 186 24.53 4.69 0.64
CA ASN A 186 24.82 3.54 1.49
C ASN A 186 26.21 2.91 1.28
N GLU A 187 26.92 3.26 0.20
CA GLU A 187 28.30 2.82 -0.03
C GLU A 187 29.28 3.31 1.07
N LYS A 188 28.99 4.42 1.73
CA LYS A 188 29.82 4.99 2.81
C LYS A 188 29.66 4.31 4.18
N LYS A 189 28.79 3.27 4.29
CA LYS A 189 28.54 2.55 5.54
C LYS A 189 29.24 1.19 5.63
N LYS A 190 30.06 0.85 4.64
CA LYS A 190 30.98 -0.28 4.64
C LYS A 190 32.39 0.22 4.92
#